data_972190bfd65d3c8aaba6a5fa34c86b75
#
_entry.id   972190bfd65d3c8aaba6a5fa34c86b75
#
_cell.length_a   1.000
_cell.length_b   1.000
_cell.length_c   1.000
_cell.angle_alpha   90.00
_cell.angle_beta   90.00
_cell.angle_gamma   90.00
#
_symmetry.space_group_name_H-M   'P 1'
#
loop_
_entity.id
_entity.type
_entity.pdbx_description
1 polymer ?
#
loop_
_entity_poly.entity_id
_entity_poly.type
_entity_poly.pdbx_seq_one_letter_code
_entity_poly.pdbx_strand_id
1 'polypeptide(L)'
;MKIKPDFITIYGVSNTAILTMKALTQYGLNIPTFGITYLGAPQIFQSMGAQAAVNYKFISCFTPGGVDQTPGNKAMSAYADSIGRADMKQDINYVAGWVTGQMATEALTKLGKNPTRAGLIESLSKGFTVNSQGLAAPFSYTASNNNGPVVFKLFGFDFAANKFKSYGDFADYEKYTR
;
A
#
# COMPACT_ATOMS: atom_id res chain seq x y z
N MET A 1 -30.31 -5.98 -13.39
CA MET A 1 -29.15 -5.09 -13.68
C MET A 1 -28.93 -5.09 -15.17
N LYS A 2 -28.86 -3.91 -15.81
CA LYS A 2 -28.62 -3.80 -17.27
C LYS A 2 -27.12 -3.95 -17.62
N ILE A 3 -26.23 -3.65 -16.68
CA ILE A 3 -24.77 -3.73 -16.85
C ILE A 3 -24.27 -4.95 -16.07
N LYS A 4 -23.46 -5.78 -16.71
CA LYS A 4 -22.77 -6.91 -16.08
C LYS A 4 -21.26 -6.56 -16.08
N PRO A 5 -20.75 -5.91 -15.05
CA PRO A 5 -19.33 -5.55 -15.00
C PRO A 5 -18.48 -6.80 -14.73
N ASP A 6 -17.31 -6.88 -15.36
CA ASP A 6 -16.33 -7.93 -15.12
C ASP A 6 -15.60 -7.72 -13.78
N PHE A 7 -15.47 -6.48 -13.36
CA PHE A 7 -14.88 -6.10 -12.08
C PHE A 7 -15.38 -4.72 -11.61
N ILE A 8 -15.11 -4.40 -10.35
CA ILE A 8 -15.40 -3.11 -9.73
C ILE A 8 -14.09 -2.55 -9.15
N THR A 9 -13.83 -1.27 -9.35
CA THR A 9 -12.79 -0.54 -8.64
C THR A 9 -13.40 0.43 -7.64
N ILE A 10 -12.84 0.48 -6.44
CA ILE A 10 -13.27 1.40 -5.39
C ILE A 10 -12.16 2.41 -5.12
N TYR A 11 -12.48 3.68 -5.42
CA TYR A 11 -11.70 4.83 -4.98
C TYR A 11 -12.53 5.59 -3.94
N GLY A 12 -12.21 5.44 -2.67
CA GLY A 12 -13.02 6.00 -1.59
C GLY A 12 -12.41 5.78 -0.21
N VAL A 13 -13.25 5.89 0.80
CA VAL A 13 -12.88 5.65 2.20
C VAL A 13 -13.29 4.23 2.65
N SER A 14 -12.81 3.82 3.82
CA SER A 14 -13.03 2.46 4.37
C SER A 14 -14.50 2.02 4.35
N ASN A 15 -15.41 2.89 4.76
CA ASN A 15 -16.85 2.59 4.78
C ASN A 15 -17.41 2.31 3.38
N THR A 16 -16.91 3.00 2.34
CA THR A 16 -17.33 2.75 0.96
C THR A 16 -17.01 1.31 0.56
N ALA A 17 -15.80 0.84 0.82
CA ALA A 17 -15.40 -0.53 0.52
C ALA A 17 -16.22 -1.54 1.32
N ILE A 18 -16.38 -1.34 2.63
CA ILE A 18 -17.11 -2.24 3.52
C ILE A 18 -18.57 -2.38 3.07
N LEU A 19 -19.26 -1.26 2.86
CA LEU A 19 -20.67 -1.25 2.49
C LEU A 19 -20.90 -1.83 1.08
N THR A 20 -20.02 -1.49 0.12
CA THR A 20 -20.10 -2.06 -1.24
C THR A 20 -19.96 -3.58 -1.20
N MET A 21 -18.96 -4.12 -0.51
CA MET A 21 -18.76 -5.56 -0.45
C MET A 21 -19.89 -6.29 0.27
N LYS A 22 -20.42 -5.73 1.36
CA LYS A 22 -21.59 -6.27 2.05
C LYS A 22 -22.83 -6.27 1.15
N ALA A 23 -23.06 -5.18 0.40
CA ALA A 23 -24.18 -5.10 -0.53
C ALA A 23 -24.05 -6.12 -1.67
N LEU A 24 -22.88 -6.25 -2.30
CA LEU A 24 -22.64 -7.26 -3.33
C LEU A 24 -22.95 -8.66 -2.81
N THR A 25 -22.49 -8.99 -1.61
CA THR A 25 -22.77 -10.28 -0.96
C THR A 25 -24.26 -10.48 -0.69
N GLN A 26 -24.93 -9.46 -0.16
CA GLN A 26 -26.38 -9.51 0.11
C GLN A 26 -27.22 -9.77 -1.13
N TYR A 27 -26.79 -9.22 -2.28
CA TYR A 27 -27.45 -9.44 -3.57
C TYR A 27 -26.93 -10.67 -4.35
N GLY A 28 -26.05 -11.47 -3.76
CA GLY A 28 -25.48 -12.66 -4.39
C GLY A 28 -24.57 -12.36 -5.58
N LEU A 29 -23.98 -11.17 -5.63
CA LEU A 29 -23.14 -10.72 -6.74
C LEU A 29 -21.67 -11.03 -6.45
N ASN A 30 -21.11 -12.00 -7.19
CA ASN A 30 -19.72 -12.43 -7.08
C ASN A 30 -18.84 -11.67 -8.08
N ILE A 31 -18.66 -10.37 -7.90
CA ILE A 31 -17.89 -9.52 -8.80
C ILE A 31 -16.53 -9.23 -8.17
N PRO A 32 -15.40 -9.54 -8.86
CA PRO A 32 -14.08 -9.15 -8.40
C PRO A 32 -14.02 -7.65 -8.14
N THR A 33 -13.57 -7.27 -6.95
CA THR A 33 -13.56 -5.87 -6.53
C THR A 33 -12.18 -5.47 -6.02
N PHE A 34 -11.69 -4.33 -6.48
CA PHE A 34 -10.37 -3.85 -6.18
C PHE A 34 -10.42 -2.49 -5.49
N GLY A 35 -9.78 -2.38 -4.34
CA GLY A 35 -9.55 -1.12 -3.64
C GLY A 35 -8.17 -0.54 -3.94
N ILE A 36 -8.00 0.74 -3.64
CA ILE A 36 -6.70 1.41 -3.67
C ILE A 36 -5.91 1.12 -2.38
N THR A 37 -4.64 1.52 -2.35
CA THR A 37 -3.70 1.32 -1.23
C THR A 37 -4.30 1.58 0.15
N TYR A 38 -4.97 2.71 0.34
CA TYR A 38 -5.53 3.12 1.64
C TYR A 38 -6.70 2.27 2.13
N LEU A 39 -7.20 1.37 1.30
CA LEU A 39 -8.25 0.41 1.64
C LEU A 39 -7.69 -0.96 2.05
N GLY A 40 -6.39 -1.04 2.34
CA GLY A 40 -5.65 -2.24 2.71
C GLY A 40 -5.35 -2.36 4.21
N ALA A 41 -6.26 -1.96 5.10
CA ALA A 41 -6.10 -2.17 6.54
C ALA A 41 -6.83 -3.44 7.00
N PRO A 42 -6.29 -4.23 7.97
CA PRO A 42 -6.93 -5.45 8.47
C PRO A 42 -8.36 -5.22 8.97
N GLN A 43 -8.61 -4.08 9.63
CA GLN A 43 -9.91 -3.72 10.17
C GLN A 43 -10.99 -3.57 9.09
N ILE A 44 -10.61 -3.17 7.88
CA ILE A 44 -11.54 -3.08 6.74
C ILE A 44 -12.01 -4.48 6.34
N PHE A 45 -11.10 -5.44 6.20
CA PHE A 45 -11.42 -6.82 5.87
C PHE A 45 -12.22 -7.49 6.99
N GLN A 46 -11.83 -7.31 8.23
CA GLN A 46 -12.56 -7.82 9.39
C GLN A 46 -13.99 -7.25 9.45
N SER A 47 -14.16 -5.96 9.17
CA SER A 47 -15.48 -5.32 9.12
C SER A 47 -16.34 -5.76 7.94
N MET A 48 -15.74 -6.15 6.81
CA MET A 48 -16.45 -6.80 5.70
C MET A 48 -16.93 -8.19 6.10
N GLY A 49 -16.11 -8.94 6.84
CA GLY A 49 -16.27 -10.35 7.12
C GLY A 49 -15.76 -11.24 5.98
N ALA A 50 -15.42 -12.48 6.29
CA ALA A 50 -14.77 -13.40 5.36
C ALA A 50 -15.59 -13.64 4.07
N GLN A 51 -16.91 -13.78 4.19
CA GLN A 51 -17.79 -14.01 3.05
C GLN A 51 -17.79 -12.83 2.06
N ALA A 52 -17.88 -11.61 2.55
CA ALA A 52 -17.88 -10.42 1.69
C ALA A 52 -16.49 -10.12 1.11
N ALA A 53 -15.43 -10.36 1.89
CA ALA A 53 -14.07 -10.06 1.49
C ALA A 53 -13.46 -11.06 0.50
N VAL A 54 -14.09 -12.21 0.20
CA VAL A 54 -13.53 -13.24 -0.69
C VAL A 54 -13.18 -12.70 -2.08
N ASN A 55 -14.01 -11.82 -2.61
CA ASN A 55 -13.84 -11.19 -3.91
C ASN A 55 -13.15 -9.80 -3.84
N TYR A 56 -12.71 -9.37 -2.64
CA TYR A 56 -12.07 -8.09 -2.45
C TYR A 56 -10.56 -8.21 -2.36
N LYS A 57 -9.88 -7.38 -3.10
CA LYS A 57 -8.42 -7.20 -3.06
C LYS A 57 -8.10 -5.70 -3.12
N PHE A 58 -6.88 -5.33 -2.78
CA PHE A 58 -6.41 -3.96 -2.99
C PHE A 58 -5.05 -3.96 -3.70
N ILE A 59 -4.80 -2.89 -4.43
CA ILE A 59 -3.51 -2.65 -5.08
C ILE A 59 -2.68 -1.70 -4.24
N SER A 60 -1.38 -1.97 -4.13
CA SER A 60 -0.46 -1.12 -3.40
C SER A 60 0.97 -1.22 -3.94
N CYS A 61 1.68 -0.09 -3.90
CA CYS A 61 3.13 -0.03 -4.05
C CYS A 61 3.86 -0.37 -2.74
N PHE A 62 3.16 -0.41 -1.61
CA PHE A 62 3.69 -0.82 -0.32
C PHE A 62 3.32 -2.27 -0.03
N THR A 63 4.18 -2.97 0.70
CA THR A 63 3.93 -4.34 1.16
C THR A 63 3.41 -4.32 2.60
N PRO A 64 2.18 -4.80 2.87
CA PRO A 64 1.68 -4.89 4.24
C PRO A 64 2.62 -5.68 5.15
N GLY A 65 2.72 -5.29 6.40
CA GLY A 65 3.56 -5.99 7.36
C GLY A 65 3.14 -7.45 7.52
N GLY A 66 4.14 -8.33 7.67
CA GLY A 66 3.92 -9.76 7.83
C GLY A 66 3.74 -10.56 6.52
N VAL A 67 3.61 -9.90 5.37
CA VAL A 67 3.56 -10.57 4.06
C VAL A 67 4.94 -11.11 3.69
N ASP A 68 5.95 -10.24 3.72
CA ASP A 68 7.33 -10.59 3.37
C ASP A 68 8.27 -10.33 4.55
N GLN A 69 9.27 -11.20 4.76
CA GLN A 69 10.25 -11.10 5.84
C GLN A 69 11.47 -10.25 5.44
N THR A 70 11.21 -9.08 4.86
CA THR A 70 12.27 -8.14 4.44
C THR A 70 12.92 -7.43 5.62
N PRO A 71 14.15 -6.89 5.47
CA PRO A 71 14.78 -6.10 6.53
C PRO A 71 13.94 -4.93 7.00
N GLY A 72 13.28 -4.21 6.09
CA GLY A 72 12.39 -3.10 6.42
C GLY A 72 11.17 -3.54 7.24
N ASN A 73 10.56 -4.69 6.88
CA ASN A 73 9.43 -5.24 7.63
C ASN A 73 9.83 -5.62 9.06
N LYS A 74 10.99 -6.24 9.23
CA LYS A 74 11.51 -6.61 10.56
C LYS A 74 11.77 -5.37 11.42
N ALA A 75 12.42 -4.34 10.87
CA ALA A 75 12.73 -3.11 11.58
C ALA A 75 11.45 -2.35 11.99
N MET A 76 10.51 -2.18 11.05
CA MET A 76 9.23 -1.53 11.31
C MET A 76 8.42 -2.28 12.38
N SER A 77 8.35 -3.60 12.27
CA SER A 77 7.62 -4.43 13.22
C SER A 77 8.22 -4.38 14.63
N ALA A 78 9.56 -4.43 14.74
CA ALA A 78 10.25 -4.31 16.02
C ALA A 78 10.00 -2.94 16.68
N TYR A 79 10.00 -1.87 15.88
CA TYR A 79 9.65 -0.55 16.39
C TYR A 79 8.20 -0.47 16.87
N ALA A 80 7.25 -0.99 16.09
CA ALA A 80 5.83 -1.03 16.51
C ALA A 80 5.66 -1.78 17.84
N ASP A 81 6.37 -2.88 18.04
CA ASP A 81 6.38 -3.61 19.32
C ASP A 81 6.95 -2.75 20.46
N SER A 82 8.07 -2.06 20.23
CA SER A 82 8.75 -1.26 21.23
C SER A 82 7.90 -0.10 21.78
N ILE A 83 6.97 0.40 20.97
CA ILE A 83 6.04 1.48 21.35
C ILE A 83 4.63 0.97 21.73
N GLY A 84 4.45 -0.35 21.88
CA GLY A 84 3.16 -0.95 22.24
C GLY A 84 2.09 -0.90 21.14
N ARG A 85 2.48 -0.75 19.86
CA ARG A 85 1.58 -0.64 18.71
C ARG A 85 1.67 -1.81 17.74
N ALA A 86 1.74 -3.03 18.30
CA ALA A 86 1.75 -4.26 17.51
C ALA A 86 0.54 -4.40 16.57
N ASP A 87 -0.58 -3.76 16.90
CA ASP A 87 -1.81 -3.68 16.09
C ASP A 87 -1.59 -3.02 14.71
N MET A 88 -0.60 -2.14 14.60
CA MET A 88 -0.33 -1.39 13.37
C MET A 88 0.55 -2.13 12.36
N LYS A 89 1.20 -3.22 12.75
CA LYS A 89 2.19 -3.90 11.89
C LYS A 89 1.69 -4.27 10.48
N GLN A 90 0.42 -4.64 10.37
CA GLN A 90 -0.20 -5.02 9.11
C GLN A 90 -0.93 -3.87 8.40
N ASP A 91 -1.10 -2.72 9.06
CA ASP A 91 -1.80 -1.58 8.46
C ASP A 91 -0.96 -0.95 7.37
N ILE A 92 -1.48 -0.95 6.14
CA ILE A 92 -0.79 -0.40 4.98
C ILE A 92 -0.51 1.11 5.12
N ASN A 93 -1.33 1.83 5.88
CA ASN A 93 -1.13 3.25 6.13
C ASN A 93 0.06 3.48 7.06
N TYR A 94 0.26 2.59 8.04
CA TYR A 94 1.44 2.62 8.89
C TYR A 94 2.72 2.34 8.09
N VAL A 95 2.68 1.34 7.19
CA VAL A 95 3.80 1.04 6.28
C VAL A 95 4.11 2.24 5.39
N ALA A 96 3.10 2.86 4.80
CA ALA A 96 3.27 4.05 3.96
C ALA A 96 3.91 5.22 4.73
N GLY A 97 3.45 5.45 5.98
CA GLY A 97 4.04 6.44 6.88
C GLY A 97 5.49 6.14 7.21
N TRP A 98 5.83 4.88 7.49
CA TRP A 98 7.19 4.44 7.76
C TRP A 98 8.13 4.70 6.57
N VAL A 99 7.73 4.29 5.35
CA VAL A 99 8.52 4.52 4.13
C VAL A 99 8.68 6.00 3.84
N THR A 100 7.62 6.80 4.04
CA THR A 100 7.69 8.26 3.89
C THR A 100 8.66 8.88 4.90
N GLY A 101 8.65 8.42 6.15
CA GLY A 101 9.59 8.85 7.17
C GLY A 101 11.04 8.51 6.83
N GLN A 102 11.29 7.29 6.33
CA GLN A 102 12.63 6.89 5.84
C GLN A 102 13.09 7.80 4.69
N MET A 103 12.22 8.03 3.70
CA MET A 103 12.51 8.92 2.58
C MET A 103 12.85 10.33 3.03
N ALA A 104 12.05 10.91 3.92
CA ALA A 104 12.28 12.24 4.46
C ALA A 104 13.61 12.33 5.23
N THR A 105 13.89 11.34 6.08
CA THR A 105 15.13 11.26 6.85
C THR A 105 16.35 11.18 5.94
N GLU A 106 16.31 10.32 4.92
CA GLU A 106 17.40 10.18 3.96
C GLU A 106 17.63 11.45 3.15
N ALA A 107 16.56 12.08 2.67
CA ALA A 107 16.62 13.32 1.91
C ALA A 107 17.22 14.46 2.75
N LEU A 108 16.77 14.63 4.00
CA LEU A 108 17.27 15.65 4.90
C LEU A 108 18.73 15.39 5.32
N THR A 109 19.09 14.13 5.53
CA THR A 109 20.48 13.76 5.85
C THR A 109 21.44 14.14 4.71
N LYS A 110 21.05 13.93 3.47
CA LYS A 110 21.85 14.35 2.29
C LYS A 110 22.02 15.85 2.17
N LEU A 111 21.07 16.65 2.67
CA LEU A 111 21.16 18.12 2.67
C LEU A 111 22.04 18.69 3.80
N GLY A 112 22.32 17.89 4.83
CA GLY A 112 23.15 18.30 5.96
C GLY A 112 22.47 19.28 6.92
N LYS A 113 23.27 20.13 7.58
CA LYS A 113 22.80 20.94 8.72
C LYS A 113 21.88 22.11 8.36
N ASN A 114 21.90 22.57 7.12
CA ASN A 114 21.12 23.75 6.69
C ASN A 114 20.22 23.39 5.49
N PRO A 115 19.18 22.56 5.70
CA PRO A 115 18.29 22.16 4.62
C PRO A 115 17.48 23.36 4.12
N THR A 116 17.40 23.52 2.81
CA THR A 116 16.55 24.50 2.16
C THR A 116 15.59 23.81 1.21
N ARG A 117 14.44 24.46 0.92
CA ARG A 117 13.48 23.94 -0.06
C ARG A 117 14.12 23.77 -1.45
N ALA A 118 14.92 24.74 -1.89
CA ALA A 118 15.61 24.68 -3.17
C ALA A 118 16.61 23.51 -3.22
N GLY A 119 17.41 23.34 -2.15
CA GLY A 119 18.35 22.23 -2.04
C GLY A 119 17.65 20.87 -2.04
N LEU A 120 16.49 20.75 -1.40
CA LEU A 120 15.70 19.52 -1.44
C LEU A 120 15.24 19.20 -2.86
N ILE A 121 14.65 20.16 -3.56
CA ILE A 121 14.19 20.00 -4.95
C ILE A 121 15.37 19.61 -5.85
N GLU A 122 16.51 20.29 -5.72
CA GLU A 122 17.71 19.97 -6.47
C GLU A 122 18.22 18.55 -6.17
N SER A 123 18.27 18.15 -4.89
CA SER A 123 18.70 16.81 -4.48
C SER A 123 17.81 15.71 -5.08
N LEU A 124 16.50 15.90 -5.03
CA LEU A 124 15.54 14.94 -5.63
C LEU A 124 15.69 14.88 -7.14
N SER A 125 15.87 16.03 -7.82
CA SER A 125 16.00 16.11 -9.28
C SER A 125 17.28 15.48 -9.82
N LYS A 126 18.33 15.37 -9.02
CA LYS A 126 19.60 14.72 -9.40
C LYS A 126 19.56 13.19 -9.36
N GLY A 127 18.45 12.61 -9.01
CA GLY A 127 18.27 11.16 -8.87
C GLY A 127 18.28 10.75 -7.40
N PHE A 128 17.07 10.58 -6.85
CA PHE A 128 16.87 10.11 -5.49
C PHE A 128 16.07 8.79 -5.53
N THR A 129 16.74 7.70 -5.22
CA THR A 129 16.10 6.39 -5.11
C THR A 129 15.74 6.11 -3.66
N VAL A 130 14.51 5.74 -3.42
CA VAL A 130 14.02 5.39 -2.08
C VAL A 130 14.39 3.96 -1.76
N ASN A 131 15.17 3.77 -0.71
CA ASN A 131 15.51 2.46 -0.18
C ASN A 131 14.55 2.09 0.96
N SER A 132 13.43 1.50 0.63
CA SER A 132 12.43 1.03 1.59
C SER A 132 12.80 -0.29 2.29
N GLN A 133 13.93 -0.90 1.93
CA GLN A 133 14.35 -2.21 2.42
C GLN A 133 13.27 -3.31 2.24
N GLY A 134 12.50 -3.21 1.15
CA GLY A 134 11.46 -4.18 0.79
C GLY A 134 10.05 -3.86 1.30
N LEU A 135 9.84 -2.71 1.93
CA LEU A 135 8.49 -2.26 2.34
C LEU A 135 7.70 -1.60 1.20
N ALA A 136 8.36 -1.20 0.14
CA ALA A 136 7.73 -0.65 -1.06
C ALA A 136 8.44 -1.17 -2.31
N ALA A 137 7.75 -1.11 -3.45
CA ALA A 137 8.38 -1.24 -4.75
C ALA A 137 9.48 -0.18 -4.90
N PRO A 138 10.59 -0.48 -5.58
CA PRO A 138 11.61 0.52 -5.87
C PRO A 138 11.02 1.68 -6.69
N PHE A 139 11.34 2.90 -6.30
CA PHE A 139 11.01 4.08 -7.09
C PHE A 139 12.06 5.17 -6.91
N SER A 140 12.15 6.06 -7.90
CA SER A 140 13.15 7.12 -7.91
C SER A 140 12.56 8.42 -8.42
N TYR A 141 13.04 9.53 -7.86
CA TYR A 141 12.75 10.86 -8.37
C TYR A 141 13.92 11.35 -9.24
N THR A 142 13.60 12.02 -10.34
CA THR A 142 14.56 12.65 -11.25
C THR A 142 13.99 13.99 -11.74
N ALA A 143 14.75 14.76 -12.50
CA ALA A 143 14.25 16.01 -13.11
C ALA A 143 13.07 15.76 -14.08
N SER A 144 13.04 14.61 -14.73
CA SER A 144 11.99 14.22 -15.67
C SER A 144 10.91 13.31 -15.07
N ASN A 145 11.11 12.78 -13.88
CA ASN A 145 10.16 11.92 -13.17
C ASN A 145 10.04 12.39 -11.72
N ASN A 146 8.99 13.13 -11.44
CA ASN A 146 8.62 13.59 -10.11
C ASN A 146 7.36 12.87 -9.56
N ASN A 147 6.91 11.82 -10.23
CA ASN A 147 5.81 11.00 -9.79
C ASN A 147 6.25 10.04 -8.69
N GLY A 148 5.28 9.59 -7.89
CA GLY A 148 5.48 8.50 -6.95
C GLY A 148 5.67 7.14 -7.65
N PRO A 149 5.66 6.04 -6.90
CA PRO A 149 5.81 4.71 -7.48
C PRO A 149 4.68 4.38 -8.45
N VAL A 150 5.06 3.82 -9.59
CA VAL A 150 4.16 3.35 -10.67
C VAL A 150 4.05 1.83 -10.72
N VAL A 151 4.71 1.17 -9.79
CA VAL A 151 4.77 -0.29 -9.67
C VAL A 151 3.91 -0.75 -8.51
N PHE A 152 2.95 -1.62 -8.77
CA PHE A 152 1.97 -2.07 -7.79
C PHE A 152 1.89 -3.60 -7.73
N LYS A 153 1.43 -4.10 -6.58
CA LYS A 153 1.14 -5.51 -6.33
C LYS A 153 -0.29 -5.64 -5.77
N LEU A 154 -0.89 -6.78 -6.02
CA LEU A 154 -2.22 -7.11 -5.53
C LEU A 154 -2.15 -7.85 -4.21
N PHE A 155 -2.99 -7.46 -3.25
CA PHE A 155 -3.08 -8.06 -1.93
C PHE A 155 -4.51 -8.41 -1.57
N GLY A 156 -4.68 -9.46 -0.77
CA GLY A 156 -5.94 -9.82 -0.13
C GLY A 156 -5.67 -10.30 1.30
N PHE A 157 -6.72 -10.66 2.03
CA PHE A 157 -6.63 -11.04 3.43
C PHE A 157 -6.97 -12.53 3.62
N ASP A 158 -6.11 -13.22 4.33
CA ASP A 158 -6.32 -14.61 4.76
C ASP A 158 -6.89 -14.59 6.18
N PHE A 159 -8.18 -14.90 6.30
CA PHE A 159 -8.88 -14.88 7.57
C PHE A 159 -8.43 -16.00 8.52
N ALA A 160 -8.03 -17.16 7.98
CA ALA A 160 -7.56 -18.26 8.82
C ALA A 160 -6.21 -17.95 9.47
N ALA A 161 -5.33 -17.30 8.72
CA ALA A 161 -4.03 -16.88 9.21
C ALA A 161 -4.04 -15.48 9.85
N ASN A 162 -5.15 -14.75 9.77
CA ASN A 162 -5.32 -13.35 10.19
C ASN A 162 -4.20 -12.42 9.67
N LYS A 163 -3.88 -12.56 8.39
CA LYS A 163 -2.80 -11.79 7.75
C LYS A 163 -3.06 -11.53 6.27
N PHE A 164 -2.39 -10.51 5.75
CA PHE A 164 -2.38 -10.28 4.30
C PHE A 164 -1.58 -11.36 3.56
N LYS A 165 -1.98 -11.56 2.30
CA LYS A 165 -1.23 -12.35 1.32
C LYS A 165 -1.12 -11.58 0.01
N SER A 166 -0.03 -11.75 -0.71
CA SER A 166 0.18 -11.17 -2.03
C SER A 166 -0.31 -12.11 -3.13
N TYR A 167 -0.65 -11.52 -4.28
CA TYR A 167 -0.99 -12.22 -5.51
C TYR A 167 -0.08 -11.72 -6.63
N GLY A 168 0.78 -12.60 -7.13
CA GLY A 168 1.81 -12.25 -8.11
C GLY A 168 2.89 -11.32 -7.57
N ASP A 169 3.66 -10.77 -8.48
CA ASP A 169 4.75 -9.85 -8.21
C ASP A 169 4.37 -8.39 -8.46
N PHE A 170 5.25 -7.47 -8.12
CA PHE A 170 5.10 -6.08 -8.49
C PHE A 170 5.11 -5.93 -10.02
N ALA A 171 4.09 -5.28 -10.55
CA ALA A 171 3.94 -5.01 -11.98
C ALA A 171 4.00 -3.50 -12.25
N ASP A 172 4.73 -3.13 -13.30
CA ASP A 172 4.79 -1.77 -13.81
C ASP A 172 3.57 -1.51 -14.69
N TYR A 173 2.72 -0.59 -14.23
CA TYR A 173 1.50 -0.23 -14.94
C TYR A 173 1.69 0.92 -15.93
N GLU A 174 2.82 1.64 -15.90
CA GLU A 174 3.10 2.73 -16.86
C GLU A 174 3.10 2.26 -18.31
N LYS A 175 3.60 1.04 -18.54
CA LYS A 175 3.61 0.42 -19.87
C LYS A 175 2.23 0.16 -20.48
N TYR A 176 1.16 0.22 -19.67
CA TYR A 176 -0.22 0.02 -20.13
C TYR A 176 -1.00 1.34 -20.31
N THR A 177 -0.40 2.47 -19.96
CA THR A 177 -1.05 3.79 -20.02
C THR A 177 -0.52 4.68 -21.14
N ARG A 178 0.42 4.17 -21.97
CA ARG A 178 1.00 4.85 -23.13
C ARG A 178 0.40 4.35 -24.41
#